data_cc6655c0f9fb2821ccf13a4ec225ea2d
#
_entry.id   cc6655c0f9fb2821ccf13a4ec225ea2d
#
_cell.length_a   1.000
_cell.length_b   1.000
_cell.length_c   1.000
_cell.angle_alpha   90.00
_cell.angle_beta   90.00
_cell.angle_gamma   90.00
#
_symmetry.space_group_name_H-M   'P 1'
#
loop_
_entity.id
_entity.type
_entity.pdbx_description
1 polymer ?
#
loop_
_entity_poly.entity_id
_entity_poly.type
_entity_poly.pdbx_seq_one_letter_code
_entity_poly.pdbx_strand_id
1 'polypeptide(L)'
;MVLILGVSAGAAGARAVLTHSDQPHLSPLDRVRVPRRAGAPVEEPVLTAIHRMREAALGRDECVSGTAVTCRSELHAEAIRAAAGQSDIDIVDEPLAQLRYLRFTGLLPDTDSVILYDLGCSGLTVTHADCRTDAILASRRSTVLSGDGYDTLVRWRLARGGVDADTRTSRAHREALSEARVVTATDTDTGGRAVVTRSDLAELCAAGLRHSASFVRQVTEETGRHPGALVLLGGCSRSPNLRAGLAGLIGLPIVYDPEPDYVSARGVVLLATHRPSARLRMPRLRVGSAAAPRAGQQGPGRRKLLAAVAVTATLGGTVAGLLGTQDSSAWPREGGTAPTPAQLTEDSVN
;
A
#
# COMPACT_ATOMS: atom_id res chain seq x y z
N MET A 1 21.67 -11.04 14.73
CA MET A 1 20.53 -10.12 14.58
C MET A 1 19.62 -10.70 13.52
N VAL A 2 18.34 -10.48 13.58
CA VAL A 2 17.38 -11.09 12.67
C VAL A 2 16.64 -9.98 11.94
N LEU A 3 16.53 -10.10 10.62
CA LEU A 3 15.85 -9.10 9.80
C LEU A 3 14.36 -9.38 9.71
N ILE A 4 13.57 -8.32 9.75
CA ILE A 4 12.13 -8.31 9.51
C ILE A 4 11.84 -7.39 8.33
N LEU A 5 10.89 -7.82 7.53
CA LEU A 5 10.40 -7.10 6.37
C LEU A 5 8.94 -6.68 6.59
N GLY A 6 8.69 -5.37 6.54
CA GLY A 6 7.34 -4.81 6.54
C GLY A 6 6.99 -4.24 5.18
N VAL A 7 5.80 -4.54 4.68
CA VAL A 7 5.32 -4.06 3.37
C VAL A 7 3.93 -3.47 3.50
N SER A 8 3.70 -2.31 2.90
CA SER A 8 2.35 -1.75 2.73
C SER A 8 1.92 -1.82 1.26
N ALA A 9 0.72 -2.36 1.03
CA ALA A 9 0.09 -2.46 -0.27
C ALA A 9 -0.89 -1.30 -0.51
N GLY A 10 -0.66 -0.50 -1.54
CA GLY A 10 -1.50 0.63 -1.88
C GLY A 10 -1.86 0.70 -3.37
N ALA A 11 -2.78 1.60 -3.74
CA ALA A 11 -3.18 1.78 -5.14
C ALA A 11 -2.02 2.24 -6.04
N ALA A 12 -1.07 3.02 -5.50
CA ALA A 12 0.11 3.47 -6.23
C ALA A 12 1.23 2.42 -6.32
N GLY A 13 1.10 1.30 -5.61
CA GLY A 13 2.11 0.25 -5.52
C GLY A 13 2.43 -0.15 -4.08
N ALA A 14 3.57 -0.79 -3.88
CA ALA A 14 4.02 -1.24 -2.58
C ALA A 14 5.17 -0.39 -2.04
N ARG A 15 5.24 -0.26 -0.72
CA ARG A 15 6.40 0.26 0.01
C ARG A 15 6.87 -0.79 0.98
N ALA A 16 8.15 -1.02 1.02
CA ALA A 16 8.74 -1.99 1.93
C ALA A 16 9.88 -1.36 2.73
N VAL A 17 10.03 -1.84 3.95
CA VAL A 17 11.13 -1.48 4.86
C VAL A 17 11.75 -2.75 5.43
N LEU A 18 13.07 -2.79 5.49
CA LEU A 18 13.86 -3.85 6.08
C LEU A 18 14.53 -3.30 7.35
N THR A 19 14.37 -3.99 8.47
CA THR A 19 14.93 -3.54 9.75
C THR A 19 15.38 -4.71 10.61
N HIS A 20 16.22 -4.45 11.58
CA HIS A 20 16.55 -5.41 12.65
C HIS A 20 15.38 -5.54 13.63
N SER A 21 15.06 -6.76 14.02
CA SER A 21 13.96 -7.05 14.92
C SER A 21 14.13 -6.50 16.33
N ASP A 22 15.37 -6.44 16.77
CA ASP A 22 15.76 -5.96 18.11
C ASP A 22 15.95 -4.45 18.17
N GLN A 23 15.98 -3.78 17.00
CA GLN A 23 16.20 -2.34 16.90
C GLN A 23 15.20 -1.65 15.94
N PRO A 24 13.89 -1.87 16.08
CA PRO A 24 12.89 -1.32 15.17
C PRO A 24 12.74 0.21 15.28
N HIS A 25 13.34 0.83 16.30
CA HIS A 25 13.38 2.28 16.52
C HIS A 25 14.43 2.99 15.66
N LEU A 26 15.40 2.26 15.12
CA LEU A 26 16.41 2.83 14.23
C LEU A 26 15.86 3.03 12.83
N SER A 27 16.58 3.83 12.05
CA SER A 27 16.29 3.95 10.62
C SER A 27 16.32 2.58 9.94
N PRO A 28 15.39 2.31 9.02
CA PRO A 28 15.43 1.06 8.27
C PRO A 28 16.78 0.86 7.58
N LEU A 29 17.27 -0.39 7.56
CA LEU A 29 18.47 -0.78 6.84
C LEU A 29 18.35 -0.56 5.34
N ASP A 30 17.15 -0.80 4.84
CA ASP A 30 16.83 -0.59 3.45
C ASP A 30 15.34 -0.31 3.28
N ARG A 31 15.00 0.36 2.17
CA ARG A 31 13.62 0.67 1.80
C ARG A 31 13.44 0.70 0.30
N VAL A 32 12.29 0.24 -0.15
CA VAL A 32 11.95 0.27 -1.57
C VAL A 32 10.52 0.74 -1.79
N ARG A 33 10.31 1.48 -2.87
CA ARG A 33 9.01 1.78 -3.44
C ARG A 33 8.90 1.09 -4.79
N VAL A 34 7.91 0.22 -4.94
CA VAL A 34 7.60 -0.46 -6.19
C VAL A 34 6.31 0.11 -6.73
N PRO A 35 6.35 0.90 -7.82
CA PRO A 35 5.15 1.46 -8.40
C PRO A 35 4.29 0.36 -9.03
N ARG A 36 2.98 0.51 -8.93
CA ARG A 36 2.01 -0.35 -9.62
C ARG A 36 1.85 0.12 -11.04
N ARG A 37 1.95 -0.80 -12.01
CA ARG A 37 1.64 -0.50 -13.41
C ARG A 37 0.14 -0.33 -13.59
N ALA A 38 -0.28 0.45 -14.58
CA ALA A 38 -1.69 0.58 -14.92
C ALA A 38 -2.27 -0.79 -15.27
N GLY A 39 -3.41 -1.14 -14.65
CA GLY A 39 -4.07 -2.44 -14.86
C GLY A 39 -3.43 -3.63 -14.16
N ALA A 40 -2.23 -3.51 -13.57
CA ALA A 40 -1.62 -4.61 -12.84
C ALA A 40 -2.38 -4.93 -11.54
N PRO A 41 -2.39 -6.19 -11.09
CA PRO A 41 -3.00 -6.57 -9.82
C PRO A 41 -2.18 -6.02 -8.63
N VAL A 42 -2.80 -5.95 -7.44
CA VAL A 42 -2.18 -5.35 -6.24
C VAL A 42 -1.01 -6.17 -5.70
N GLU A 43 -1.06 -7.47 -5.86
CA GLU A 43 -0.05 -8.41 -5.39
C GLU A 43 1.28 -8.32 -6.15
N GLU A 44 1.27 -7.92 -7.43
CA GLU A 44 2.49 -7.81 -8.25
C GLU A 44 3.56 -6.90 -7.61
N PRO A 45 3.26 -5.62 -7.28
CA PRO A 45 4.25 -4.76 -6.65
C PRO A 45 4.63 -5.21 -5.23
N VAL A 46 3.72 -5.88 -4.50
CA VAL A 46 3.99 -6.41 -3.15
C VAL A 46 5.03 -7.53 -3.22
N LEU A 47 4.81 -8.53 -4.07
CA LEU A 47 5.74 -9.65 -4.23
C LEU A 47 7.09 -9.19 -4.80
N THR A 48 7.07 -8.22 -5.74
CA THR A 48 8.29 -7.60 -6.25
C THR A 48 9.07 -6.90 -5.14
N ALA A 49 8.39 -6.17 -4.25
CA ALA A 49 9.03 -5.51 -3.12
C ALA A 49 9.64 -6.52 -2.13
N ILE A 50 8.91 -7.59 -1.81
CA ILE A 50 9.38 -8.67 -0.95
C ILE A 50 10.63 -9.33 -1.54
N HIS A 51 10.60 -9.65 -2.84
CA HIS A 51 11.74 -10.27 -3.52
C HIS A 51 12.98 -9.38 -3.47
N ARG A 52 12.86 -8.12 -3.86
CA ARG A 52 13.99 -7.16 -3.83
C ARG A 52 14.59 -6.99 -2.43
N MET A 53 13.75 -6.93 -1.40
CA MET A 53 14.24 -6.77 -0.03
C MET A 53 14.92 -8.04 0.49
N ARG A 54 14.45 -9.22 0.11
CA ARG A 54 15.11 -10.50 0.43
C ARG A 54 16.46 -10.62 -0.28
N GLU A 55 16.56 -10.20 -1.54
CA GLU A 55 17.84 -10.13 -2.27
C GLU A 55 18.80 -9.14 -1.61
N ALA A 56 18.32 -7.97 -1.20
CA ALA A 56 19.15 -6.99 -0.48
C ALA A 56 19.66 -7.53 0.87
N ALA A 57 18.86 -8.31 1.59
CA ALA A 57 19.29 -8.99 2.81
C ALA A 57 20.36 -10.06 2.53
N LEU A 58 20.15 -10.89 1.51
CA LEU A 58 21.13 -11.90 1.10
C LEU A 58 22.46 -11.29 0.67
N GLY A 59 22.44 -10.13 0.00
CA GLY A 59 23.66 -9.37 -0.35
C GLY A 59 24.43 -8.86 0.86
N ARG A 60 23.87 -8.92 2.07
CA ARG A 60 24.49 -8.59 3.36
C ARG A 60 24.83 -9.83 4.19
N ASP A 61 24.72 -11.02 3.62
CA ASP A 61 24.83 -12.31 4.32
C ASP A 61 23.81 -12.48 5.46
N GLU A 62 22.63 -11.82 5.35
CA GLU A 62 21.57 -11.87 6.34
C GLU A 62 20.30 -12.49 5.75
N CYS A 63 19.45 -13.06 6.62
CA CYS A 63 18.19 -13.66 6.22
C CYS A 63 17.01 -12.94 6.86
N VAL A 64 15.95 -12.73 6.06
CA VAL A 64 14.66 -12.24 6.57
C VAL A 64 13.94 -13.39 7.28
N SER A 65 13.67 -13.22 8.57
CA SER A 65 13.01 -14.23 9.42
C SER A 65 11.50 -14.07 9.55
N GLY A 66 11.00 -12.86 9.27
CA GLY A 66 9.57 -12.55 9.29
C GLY A 66 9.24 -11.57 8.18
N THR A 67 8.10 -11.78 7.54
CA THR A 67 7.56 -10.86 6.53
C THR A 67 6.12 -10.57 6.88
N ALA A 68 5.77 -9.30 7.07
CA ALA A 68 4.40 -8.89 7.27
C ALA A 68 3.98 -7.86 6.22
N VAL A 69 2.74 -7.99 5.76
CA VAL A 69 2.14 -7.13 4.74
C VAL A 69 0.88 -6.50 5.31
N THR A 70 0.71 -5.22 5.10
CA THR A 70 -0.55 -4.55 5.41
C THR A 70 -1.26 -4.09 4.15
N CYS A 71 -2.57 -4.21 4.14
CA CYS A 71 -3.44 -3.78 3.06
C CYS A 71 -4.80 -3.33 3.60
N ARG A 72 -5.58 -2.63 2.76
CA ARG A 72 -6.85 -1.98 3.18
C ARG A 72 -8.07 -2.84 3.10
N SER A 73 -8.05 -3.93 2.37
CA SER A 73 -9.26 -4.73 2.12
C SER A 73 -8.94 -6.21 2.15
N GLU A 74 -9.91 -7.00 2.60
CA GLU A 74 -9.79 -8.46 2.59
C GLU A 74 -9.59 -9.01 1.17
N LEU A 75 -10.22 -8.42 0.16
CA LEU A 75 -9.99 -8.78 -1.23
C LEU A 75 -8.51 -8.66 -1.65
N HIS A 76 -7.83 -7.60 -1.22
CA HIS A 76 -6.39 -7.46 -1.45
C HIS A 76 -5.58 -8.45 -0.62
N ALA A 77 -6.01 -8.71 0.62
CA ALA A 77 -5.39 -9.72 1.48
C ALA A 77 -5.44 -11.10 0.86
N GLU A 78 -6.59 -11.50 0.36
CA GLU A 78 -6.80 -12.79 -0.32
C GLU A 78 -5.94 -12.90 -1.59
N ALA A 79 -5.91 -11.87 -2.43
CA ALA A 79 -5.10 -11.83 -3.64
C ALA A 79 -3.60 -11.96 -3.31
N ILE A 80 -3.11 -11.26 -2.29
CA ILE A 80 -1.72 -11.34 -1.84
C ILE A 80 -1.41 -12.72 -1.26
N ARG A 81 -2.30 -13.31 -0.43
CA ARG A 81 -2.13 -14.68 0.12
C ARG A 81 -2.06 -15.71 -1.00
N ALA A 82 -2.99 -15.63 -1.96
CA ALA A 82 -3.03 -16.56 -3.09
C ALA A 82 -1.76 -16.48 -3.94
N ALA A 83 -1.29 -15.29 -4.25
CA ALA A 83 -0.09 -15.08 -5.06
C ALA A 83 1.22 -15.40 -4.30
N ALA A 84 1.24 -15.23 -2.98
CA ALA A 84 2.38 -15.60 -2.13
C ALA A 84 2.56 -17.13 -2.00
N GLY A 85 1.51 -17.92 -2.23
CA GLY A 85 1.54 -19.38 -2.17
C GLY A 85 1.97 -19.88 -0.78
N GLN A 86 3.04 -20.70 -0.75
CA GLN A 86 3.60 -21.22 0.49
C GLN A 86 4.57 -20.28 1.21
N SER A 87 4.71 -19.04 0.72
CA SER A 87 5.56 -18.05 1.39
C SER A 87 4.91 -17.65 2.72
N ASP A 88 5.71 -17.68 3.78
CA ASP A 88 5.26 -17.31 5.11
C ASP A 88 5.16 -15.78 5.20
N ILE A 89 3.92 -15.26 5.05
CA ILE A 89 3.62 -13.83 5.07
C ILE A 89 2.45 -13.60 6.04
N ASP A 90 2.67 -12.78 7.07
CA ASP A 90 1.61 -12.32 7.95
C ASP A 90 0.87 -11.15 7.28
N ILE A 91 -0.45 -11.19 7.23
CA ILE A 91 -1.26 -10.06 6.72
C ILE A 91 -1.97 -9.40 7.89
N VAL A 92 -1.81 -8.08 7.97
CA VAL A 92 -2.27 -7.25 9.08
C VAL A 92 -3.11 -6.10 8.54
N ASP A 93 -4.17 -5.74 9.24
CA ASP A 93 -5.00 -4.59 8.93
C ASP A 93 -4.19 -3.29 8.98
N GLU A 94 -4.36 -2.43 7.97
CA GLU A 94 -3.59 -1.21 7.83
C GLU A 94 -3.77 -0.24 9.01
N PRO A 95 -4.98 0.04 9.53
CA PRO A 95 -5.16 0.90 10.69
C PRO A 95 -4.45 0.39 11.95
N LEU A 96 -4.44 -0.93 12.16
CA LEU A 96 -3.73 -1.54 13.31
C LEU A 96 -2.21 -1.33 13.19
N ALA A 97 -1.64 -1.52 12.00
CA ALA A 97 -0.23 -1.24 11.75
C ALA A 97 0.10 0.25 12.00
N GLN A 98 -0.75 1.16 11.54
CA GLN A 98 -0.60 2.60 11.73
C GLN A 98 -0.62 2.98 13.22
N LEU A 99 -1.61 2.51 13.99
CA LEU A 99 -1.69 2.76 15.43
C LEU A 99 -0.47 2.22 16.18
N ARG A 100 -0.02 1.03 15.82
CA ARG A 100 1.14 0.42 16.44
C ARG A 100 2.42 1.24 16.24
N TYR A 101 2.62 1.76 15.03
CA TYR A 101 3.73 2.65 14.74
C TYR A 101 3.64 3.97 15.52
N LEU A 102 2.48 4.62 15.50
CA LEU A 102 2.28 5.90 16.19
C LEU A 102 2.51 5.78 17.69
N ARG A 103 2.07 4.67 18.30
CA ARG A 103 2.33 4.39 19.72
C ARG A 103 3.82 4.15 19.97
N PHE A 104 4.46 3.34 19.14
CA PHE A 104 5.87 3.00 19.28
C PHE A 104 6.78 4.23 19.18
N THR A 105 6.45 5.17 18.30
CA THR A 105 7.22 6.41 18.12
C THR A 105 6.85 7.54 19.08
N GLY A 106 5.86 7.33 19.95
CA GLY A 106 5.36 8.38 20.84
C GLY A 106 4.55 9.47 20.15
N LEU A 107 4.21 9.28 18.86
CA LEU A 107 3.37 10.22 18.11
C LEU A 107 1.88 10.07 18.41
N LEU A 108 1.46 8.95 18.98
CA LEU A 108 0.08 8.77 19.41
C LEU A 108 -0.18 9.66 20.65
N PRO A 109 -1.08 10.64 20.56
CA PRO A 109 -1.33 11.53 21.69
C PRO A 109 -2.02 10.79 22.83
N ASP A 110 -1.86 11.31 24.05
CA ASP A 110 -2.55 10.80 25.24
C ASP A 110 -4.01 11.26 25.21
N THR A 111 -4.82 10.53 24.47
CA THR A 111 -6.26 10.76 24.27
C THR A 111 -6.99 9.42 24.14
N ASP A 112 -8.30 9.43 24.37
CA ASP A 112 -9.11 8.21 24.28
C ASP A 112 -9.23 7.69 22.84
N SER A 113 -9.30 8.58 21.85
CA SER A 113 -9.43 8.19 20.45
C SER A 113 -8.84 9.22 19.48
N VAL A 114 -8.53 8.78 18.28
CA VAL A 114 -7.98 9.60 17.18
C VAL A 114 -8.67 9.30 15.86
N ILE A 115 -8.62 10.27 14.96
CA ILE A 115 -8.94 10.05 13.55
C ILE A 115 -7.64 9.79 12.78
N LEU A 116 -7.54 8.64 12.12
CA LEU A 116 -6.54 8.35 11.12
C LEU A 116 -7.06 8.83 9.75
N TYR A 117 -6.45 9.85 9.21
CA TYR A 117 -6.78 10.46 7.92
C TYR A 117 -5.75 10.02 6.88
N ASP A 118 -6.01 8.91 6.19
CA ASP A 118 -5.09 8.34 5.21
C ASP A 118 -5.47 8.75 3.79
N LEU A 119 -4.80 9.76 3.26
CA LEU A 119 -4.99 10.25 1.89
C LEU A 119 -3.95 9.63 0.95
N GLY A 120 -4.40 8.60 0.25
CA GLY A 120 -3.62 7.86 -0.72
C GLY A 120 -3.86 8.28 -2.18
N CYS A 121 -3.31 7.49 -3.09
CA CYS A 121 -3.42 7.68 -4.54
C CYS A 121 -4.88 7.64 -5.01
N SER A 122 -5.64 6.61 -4.64
CA SER A 122 -6.99 6.36 -5.16
C SER A 122 -8.12 6.79 -4.22
N GLY A 123 -7.84 7.51 -3.14
CA GLY A 123 -8.88 8.01 -2.22
C GLY A 123 -8.39 8.27 -0.82
N LEU A 124 -9.32 8.74 -0.01
CA LEU A 124 -9.20 9.03 1.41
C LEU A 124 -9.86 7.90 2.22
N THR A 125 -9.15 7.37 3.19
CA THR A 125 -9.73 6.53 4.25
C THR A 125 -9.70 7.31 5.55
N VAL A 126 -10.84 7.42 6.21
CA VAL A 126 -10.99 8.03 7.53
C VAL A 126 -11.34 6.92 8.50
N THR A 127 -10.51 6.71 9.50
CA THR A 127 -10.70 5.68 10.51
C THR A 127 -10.72 6.32 11.89
N HIS A 128 -11.78 6.12 12.63
CA HIS A 128 -11.86 6.49 14.04
C HIS A 128 -11.39 5.30 14.89
N ALA A 129 -10.37 5.50 15.68
CA ALA A 129 -9.72 4.43 16.44
C ALA A 129 -9.62 4.78 17.93
N ASP A 130 -9.84 3.78 18.77
CA ASP A 130 -9.64 3.85 20.21
C ASP A 130 -8.15 3.69 20.54
N CYS A 131 -7.56 4.67 21.22
CA CYS A 131 -6.13 4.68 21.52
C CYS A 131 -5.73 3.72 22.63
N ARG A 132 -6.66 3.25 23.47
CA ARG A 132 -6.36 2.35 24.59
C ARG A 132 -6.36 0.89 24.19
N THR A 133 -7.32 0.53 23.32
CA THR A 133 -7.58 -0.86 22.94
C THR A 133 -7.11 -1.21 21.54
N ASP A 134 -6.66 -0.25 20.74
CA ASP A 134 -6.39 -0.36 19.28
C ASP A 134 -7.64 -0.76 18.48
N ALA A 135 -8.83 -0.64 19.06
CA ALA A 135 -10.07 -1.00 18.38
C ALA A 135 -10.43 0.04 17.32
N ILE A 136 -10.86 -0.44 16.16
CA ILE A 136 -11.41 0.40 15.10
C ILE A 136 -12.89 0.62 15.39
N LEU A 137 -13.25 1.86 15.72
CA LEU A 137 -14.61 2.26 16.06
C LEU A 137 -15.47 2.44 14.80
N ALA A 138 -14.90 3.08 13.78
CA ALA A 138 -15.48 3.23 12.46
C ALA A 138 -14.39 3.42 11.42
N SER A 139 -14.62 2.94 10.21
CA SER A 139 -13.74 3.20 9.07
C SER A 139 -14.57 3.40 7.81
N ARG A 140 -14.33 4.48 7.09
CA ARG A 140 -15.04 4.83 5.86
C ARG A 140 -14.08 5.30 4.79
N ARG A 141 -14.43 5.04 3.54
CA ARG A 141 -13.61 5.42 2.39
C ARG A 141 -14.39 6.33 1.44
N SER A 142 -13.71 7.35 0.92
CA SER A 142 -14.19 8.23 -0.13
C SER A 142 -13.18 8.32 -1.27
N THR A 143 -13.66 8.37 -2.50
CA THR A 143 -12.84 8.58 -3.71
C THR A 143 -12.92 10.02 -4.22
N VAL A 144 -13.75 10.86 -3.62
CA VAL A 144 -13.93 12.28 -4.01
C VAL A 144 -12.63 13.07 -3.86
N LEU A 145 -11.82 12.73 -2.85
CA LEU A 145 -10.49 13.28 -2.65
C LEU A 145 -9.45 12.18 -2.80
N SER A 146 -8.50 12.37 -3.69
CA SER A 146 -7.46 11.37 -3.98
C SER A 146 -6.22 12.00 -4.61
N GLY A 147 -5.08 11.32 -4.52
CA GLY A 147 -3.87 11.72 -5.22
C GLY A 147 -4.06 11.77 -6.74
N ASP A 148 -4.77 10.79 -7.32
CA ASP A 148 -5.08 10.76 -8.76
C ASP A 148 -5.99 11.93 -9.16
N GLY A 149 -6.94 12.32 -8.29
CA GLY A 149 -7.73 13.52 -8.50
C GLY A 149 -6.87 14.79 -8.50
N TYR A 150 -5.93 14.90 -7.59
CA TYR A 150 -4.97 16.00 -7.56
C TYR A 150 -4.04 16.01 -8.79
N ASP A 151 -3.58 14.83 -9.24
CA ASP A 151 -2.79 14.71 -10.47
C ASP A 151 -3.56 15.20 -11.70
N THR A 152 -4.87 14.92 -11.75
CA THR A 152 -5.77 15.42 -12.80
C THR A 152 -5.91 16.94 -12.75
N LEU A 153 -6.04 17.55 -11.57
CA LEU A 153 -6.11 18.99 -11.41
C LEU A 153 -4.81 19.69 -11.83
N VAL A 154 -3.65 19.12 -11.48
CA VAL A 154 -2.34 19.62 -11.95
C VAL A 154 -2.24 19.50 -13.46
N ARG A 155 -2.63 18.38 -14.06
CA ARG A 155 -2.67 18.20 -15.51
C ARG A 155 -3.52 19.25 -16.19
N TRP A 156 -4.72 19.50 -15.68
CA TRP A 156 -5.61 20.55 -16.21
C TRP A 156 -4.97 21.94 -16.12
N ARG A 157 -4.30 22.26 -15.00
CA ARG A 157 -3.60 23.53 -14.83
C ARG A 157 -2.46 23.71 -15.82
N LEU A 158 -1.70 22.66 -16.08
CA LEU A 158 -0.60 22.63 -17.04
C LEU A 158 -1.12 22.81 -18.48
N ALA A 159 -2.19 22.10 -18.85
CA ALA A 159 -2.80 22.19 -20.17
C ALA A 159 -3.30 23.62 -20.48
N ARG A 160 -3.86 24.31 -19.48
CA ARG A 160 -4.22 25.74 -19.60
C ARG A 160 -3.02 26.66 -19.79
N GLY A 161 -1.84 26.24 -19.38
CA GLY A 161 -0.57 26.92 -19.64
C GLY A 161 0.10 26.50 -20.94
N GLY A 162 -0.55 25.68 -21.79
CA GLY A 162 -0.03 25.20 -23.06
C GLY A 162 0.97 24.05 -22.96
N VAL A 163 0.96 23.31 -21.84
CA VAL A 163 1.82 22.12 -21.64
C VAL A 163 0.95 20.88 -21.51
N ASP A 164 1.07 19.94 -22.45
CA ASP A 164 0.46 18.62 -22.28
C ASP A 164 1.36 17.74 -21.41
N ALA A 165 0.80 17.23 -20.34
CA ALA A 165 1.49 16.39 -19.38
C ALA A 165 0.70 15.10 -19.14
N ASP A 166 1.40 13.98 -19.14
CA ASP A 166 0.81 12.70 -18.76
C ASP A 166 0.55 12.63 -17.22
N THR A 167 -0.14 11.59 -16.80
CA THR A 167 -0.44 11.38 -15.37
C THR A 167 0.81 11.23 -14.51
N ARG A 168 1.88 10.63 -15.05
CA ARG A 168 3.13 10.41 -14.33
C ARG A 168 3.85 11.74 -14.09
N THR A 169 3.94 12.57 -15.10
CA THR A 169 4.53 13.91 -15.05
C THR A 169 3.73 14.82 -14.10
N SER A 170 2.40 14.82 -14.22
CA SER A 170 1.52 15.59 -13.33
C SER A 170 1.70 15.18 -11.86
N ARG A 171 1.81 13.88 -11.58
CA ARG A 171 2.13 13.35 -10.26
C ARG A 171 3.49 13.83 -9.76
N ALA A 172 4.54 13.75 -10.60
CA ALA A 172 5.88 14.22 -10.23
C ALA A 172 5.87 15.69 -9.86
N HIS A 173 5.16 16.53 -10.61
CA HIS A 173 5.01 17.96 -10.29
C HIS A 173 4.23 18.18 -8.99
N ARG A 174 3.14 17.45 -8.75
CA ARG A 174 2.41 17.54 -7.47
C ARG A 174 3.28 17.10 -6.28
N GLU A 175 4.01 16.02 -6.42
CA GLU A 175 4.91 15.54 -5.36
C GLU A 175 6.03 16.55 -5.10
N ALA A 176 6.61 17.16 -6.15
CA ALA A 176 7.62 18.20 -6.02
C ALA A 176 7.09 19.46 -5.31
N LEU A 177 5.80 19.82 -5.47
CA LEU A 177 5.16 20.93 -4.74
C LEU A 177 5.04 20.67 -3.24
N SER A 178 5.28 19.46 -2.75
CA SER A 178 5.36 19.20 -1.31
C SER A 178 6.63 19.84 -0.70
N GLU A 179 7.69 19.96 -1.46
CA GLU A 179 8.98 20.51 -1.04
C GLU A 179 9.22 21.91 -1.63
N ALA A 180 8.96 22.09 -2.93
CA ALA A 180 9.10 23.36 -3.63
C ALA A 180 7.82 24.22 -3.55
N ARG A 181 7.96 25.55 -3.63
CA ARG A 181 6.82 26.46 -3.74
C ARG A 181 6.29 26.57 -5.17
N VAL A 182 7.14 26.30 -6.14
CA VAL A 182 6.89 26.49 -7.57
C VAL A 182 7.55 25.34 -8.34
N VAL A 183 6.88 24.83 -9.34
CA VAL A 183 7.44 23.91 -10.33
C VAL A 183 7.19 24.45 -11.72
N THR A 184 8.14 24.24 -12.62
CA THR A 184 8.02 24.57 -14.04
C THR A 184 7.95 23.28 -14.83
N ALA A 185 6.90 23.13 -15.62
CA ALA A 185 6.76 22.08 -16.60
C ALA A 185 7.16 22.59 -17.98
N THR A 186 7.80 21.75 -18.76
CA THR A 186 8.15 22.05 -20.15
C THR A 186 7.54 20.97 -21.02
N ASP A 187 6.84 21.38 -22.05
CA ASP A 187 6.35 20.51 -23.10
C ASP A 187 7.53 20.13 -24.02
N THR A 188 7.78 18.84 -24.16
CA THR A 188 8.92 18.35 -24.96
C THR A 188 8.74 18.53 -26.45
N ASP A 189 7.49 18.59 -26.92
CA ASP A 189 7.19 18.63 -28.36
C ASP A 189 7.11 20.08 -28.87
N THR A 190 6.53 20.97 -28.07
CA THR A 190 6.33 22.37 -28.45
C THR A 190 7.35 23.31 -27.84
N GLY A 191 8.09 22.90 -26.82
CA GLY A 191 8.95 23.78 -26.02
C GLY A 191 8.19 24.74 -25.12
N GLY A 192 6.85 24.64 -25.06
CA GLY A 192 6.00 25.43 -24.20
C GLY A 192 6.35 25.26 -22.73
N ARG A 193 6.17 26.32 -21.92
CA ARG A 193 6.49 26.28 -20.48
C ARG A 193 5.29 26.76 -19.69
N ALA A 194 4.95 26.00 -18.66
CA ALA A 194 3.90 26.36 -17.69
C ALA A 194 4.45 26.29 -16.26
N VAL A 195 3.96 27.20 -15.45
CA VAL A 195 4.31 27.27 -14.01
C VAL A 195 3.10 26.87 -13.20
N VAL A 196 3.33 26.00 -12.22
CA VAL A 196 2.35 25.64 -11.19
C VAL A 196 2.94 25.97 -9.84
N THR A 197 2.18 26.71 -9.05
CA THR A 197 2.58 27.08 -7.69
C THR A 197 1.86 26.20 -6.66
N ARG A 198 2.41 26.16 -5.46
CA ARG A 198 1.75 25.54 -4.30
C ARG A 198 0.40 26.19 -3.99
N SER A 199 0.24 27.51 -4.23
CA SER A 199 -1.02 28.22 -4.07
C SER A 199 -2.06 27.81 -5.11
N ASP A 200 -1.67 27.66 -6.39
CA ASP A 200 -2.56 27.12 -7.42
C ASP A 200 -3.13 25.76 -6.99
N LEU A 201 -2.26 24.87 -6.51
CA LEU A 201 -2.69 23.55 -6.05
C LEU A 201 -3.62 23.62 -4.83
N ALA A 202 -3.38 24.56 -3.90
CA ALA A 202 -4.23 24.76 -2.75
C ALA A 202 -5.65 25.20 -3.15
N GLU A 203 -5.76 26.14 -4.08
CA GLU A 203 -7.04 26.62 -4.61
C GLU A 203 -7.80 25.50 -5.32
N LEU A 204 -7.14 24.76 -6.20
CA LEU A 204 -7.72 23.62 -6.91
C LEU A 204 -8.25 22.54 -5.97
N CYS A 205 -7.56 22.30 -4.85
CA CYS A 205 -7.91 21.27 -3.88
C CYS A 205 -8.90 21.74 -2.80
N ALA A 206 -9.19 23.02 -2.69
CA ALA A 206 -9.97 23.60 -1.59
C ALA A 206 -11.36 22.97 -1.41
N ALA A 207 -12.09 22.71 -2.51
CA ALA A 207 -13.41 22.08 -2.45
C ALA A 207 -13.32 20.63 -1.92
N GLY A 208 -12.36 19.85 -2.39
CA GLY A 208 -12.09 18.50 -1.92
C GLY A 208 -11.71 18.45 -0.44
N LEU A 209 -10.93 19.45 0.03
CA LEU A 209 -10.57 19.54 1.45
C LEU A 209 -11.80 19.83 2.33
N ARG A 210 -12.68 20.74 1.92
CA ARG A 210 -13.94 21.00 2.66
C ARG A 210 -14.82 19.76 2.70
N HIS A 211 -14.94 19.05 1.60
CA HIS A 211 -15.68 17.78 1.56
C HIS A 211 -15.06 16.75 2.51
N SER A 212 -13.73 16.61 2.52
CA SER A 212 -13.06 15.66 3.42
C SER A 212 -13.22 16.02 4.90
N ALA A 213 -13.24 17.30 5.24
CA ALA A 213 -13.53 17.76 6.61
C ALA A 213 -14.96 17.40 7.04
N SER A 214 -15.94 17.53 6.14
CA SER A 214 -17.32 17.07 6.40
C SER A 214 -17.38 15.56 6.56
N PHE A 215 -16.60 14.82 5.78
CA PHE A 215 -16.51 13.36 5.88
C PHE A 215 -15.88 12.91 7.22
N VAL A 216 -14.88 13.62 7.72
CA VAL A 216 -14.33 13.38 9.07
C VAL A 216 -15.39 13.59 10.14
N ARG A 217 -16.18 14.69 10.06
CA ARG A 217 -17.27 14.94 11.02
C ARG A 217 -18.31 13.84 10.99
N GLN A 218 -18.72 13.39 9.82
CA GLN A 218 -19.65 12.28 9.67
C GLN A 218 -19.17 11.01 10.38
N VAL A 219 -17.90 10.60 10.15
CA VAL A 219 -17.32 9.42 10.81
C VAL A 219 -17.23 9.59 12.32
N THR A 220 -16.98 10.81 12.80
CA THR A 220 -16.96 11.12 14.23
C THR A 220 -18.36 11.00 14.86
N GLU A 221 -19.37 11.54 14.18
CA GLU A 221 -20.78 11.49 14.61
C GLU A 221 -21.32 10.04 14.68
N GLU A 222 -20.95 9.21 13.72
CA GLU A 222 -21.33 7.77 13.69
C GLU A 222 -20.88 7.02 14.96
N THR A 223 -19.77 7.43 15.56
CA THR A 223 -19.23 6.74 16.76
C THR A 223 -19.70 7.35 18.08
N GLY A 224 -20.24 8.56 18.05
CA GLY A 224 -20.64 9.33 19.23
C GLY A 224 -19.49 9.70 20.17
N ARG A 225 -18.22 9.54 19.73
CA ARG A 225 -17.02 9.86 20.52
C ARG A 225 -16.28 11.04 19.90
N HIS A 226 -15.67 11.87 20.75
CA HIS A 226 -14.85 12.99 20.30
C HIS A 226 -13.39 12.59 20.20
N PRO A 227 -12.78 12.62 18.99
CA PRO A 227 -11.35 12.34 18.84
C PRO A 227 -10.50 13.49 19.39
N GLY A 228 -9.39 13.16 20.04
CA GLY A 228 -8.46 14.16 20.58
C GLY A 228 -7.48 14.70 19.53
N ALA A 229 -7.31 14.05 18.39
CA ALA A 229 -6.41 14.50 17.32
C ALA A 229 -6.78 13.92 15.96
N LEU A 230 -6.27 14.58 14.92
CA LEU A 230 -6.27 14.13 13.53
C LEU A 230 -4.86 13.71 13.13
N VAL A 231 -4.67 12.44 12.83
CA VAL A 231 -3.37 11.88 12.38
C VAL A 231 -3.36 11.82 10.86
N LEU A 232 -2.43 12.53 10.24
CA LEU A 232 -2.31 12.60 8.79
C LEU A 232 -1.37 11.53 8.25
N LEU A 233 -1.90 10.68 7.39
CA LEU A 233 -1.25 9.51 6.79
C LEU A 233 -1.37 9.52 5.27
N GLY A 234 -0.58 8.68 4.61
CA GLY A 234 -0.57 8.57 3.16
C GLY A 234 0.24 9.67 2.47
N GLY A 235 0.70 9.40 1.25
CA GLY A 235 1.67 10.24 0.55
C GLY A 235 1.17 11.67 0.21
N CYS A 236 -0.13 11.87 0.08
CA CYS A 236 -0.68 13.20 -0.18
C CYS A 236 -0.61 14.12 1.05
N SER A 237 -0.48 13.56 2.25
CA SER A 237 -0.32 14.33 3.50
C SER A 237 1.03 15.04 3.62
N ARG A 238 1.98 14.77 2.72
CA ARG A 238 3.23 15.55 2.60
C ARG A 238 2.97 17.01 2.21
N SER A 239 1.85 17.32 1.56
CA SER A 239 1.52 18.68 1.14
C SER A 239 1.31 19.62 2.34
N PRO A 240 2.12 20.71 2.49
CA PRO A 240 1.95 21.66 3.57
C PRO A 240 0.60 22.36 3.54
N ASN A 241 0.08 22.66 2.35
CA ASN A 241 -1.21 23.33 2.19
C ASN A 241 -2.37 22.43 2.61
N LEU A 242 -2.27 21.12 2.36
CA LEU A 242 -3.26 20.16 2.84
C LEU A 242 -3.30 20.17 4.37
N ARG A 243 -2.13 20.11 5.02
CA ARG A 243 -2.03 20.13 6.48
C ARG A 243 -2.61 21.42 7.08
N ALA A 244 -2.22 22.57 6.53
CA ALA A 244 -2.73 23.86 6.97
C ALA A 244 -4.24 24.00 6.74
N GLY A 245 -4.74 23.55 5.59
CA GLY A 245 -6.17 23.58 5.26
C GLY A 245 -7.00 22.70 6.19
N LEU A 246 -6.55 21.49 6.50
CA LEU A 246 -7.23 20.59 7.43
C LEU A 246 -7.22 21.13 8.86
N ALA A 247 -6.10 21.71 9.32
CA ALA A 247 -6.03 22.35 10.64
C ALA A 247 -7.09 23.45 10.80
N GLY A 248 -7.29 24.28 9.79
CA GLY A 248 -8.30 25.34 9.80
C GLY A 248 -9.75 24.86 9.68
N LEU A 249 -9.98 23.68 9.08
CA LEU A 249 -11.33 23.17 8.80
C LEU A 249 -11.88 22.22 9.88
N ILE A 250 -11.00 21.47 10.58
CA ILE A 250 -11.40 20.40 11.50
C ILE A 250 -11.30 20.84 12.96
N GLY A 251 -10.36 21.73 13.30
CA GLY A 251 -10.20 22.23 14.67
C GLY A 251 -9.60 21.22 15.65
N LEU A 252 -9.04 20.11 15.18
CA LEU A 252 -8.34 19.13 15.99
C LEU A 252 -6.82 19.35 15.91
N PRO A 253 -6.06 19.02 16.97
CA PRO A 253 -4.61 18.93 16.89
C PRO A 253 -4.19 18.00 15.76
N ILE A 254 -3.22 18.46 14.94
CA ILE A 254 -2.70 17.66 13.83
C ILE A 254 -1.47 16.89 14.30
N VAL A 255 -1.50 15.57 14.12
CA VAL A 255 -0.35 14.69 14.27
C VAL A 255 0.15 14.31 12.87
N TYR A 256 1.45 14.42 12.66
CA TYR A 256 2.05 14.22 11.34
C TYR A 256 3.45 13.59 11.48
N ASP A 257 3.69 12.52 10.73
CA ASP A 257 5.01 11.93 10.54
C ASP A 257 5.66 12.50 9.26
N PRO A 258 6.93 12.85 9.25
CA PRO A 258 7.63 13.37 8.05
C PRO A 258 7.57 12.42 6.84
N GLU A 259 7.44 11.11 7.09
CA GLU A 259 7.30 10.07 6.06
C GLU A 259 5.95 9.35 6.16
N PRO A 260 4.81 10.08 5.98
CA PRO A 260 3.47 9.57 6.27
C PRO A 260 3.06 8.39 5.39
N ASP A 261 3.74 8.20 4.28
CA ASP A 261 3.54 7.11 3.32
C ASP A 261 4.29 5.82 3.70
N TYR A 262 5.20 5.86 4.69
CA TYR A 262 5.88 4.69 5.23
C TYR A 262 5.35 4.23 6.59
N VAL A 263 4.45 4.97 7.21
CA VAL A 263 3.88 4.66 8.54
C VAL A 263 3.31 3.25 8.58
N SER A 264 2.50 2.87 7.59
CA SER A 264 1.90 1.52 7.51
C SER A 264 2.97 0.42 7.37
N ALA A 265 4.00 0.63 6.53
CA ALA A 265 5.07 -0.35 6.34
C ALA A 265 5.96 -0.50 7.59
N ARG A 266 6.24 0.60 8.29
CA ARG A 266 6.99 0.60 9.56
C ARG A 266 6.17 -0.02 10.68
N GLY A 267 4.87 0.24 10.71
CA GLY A 267 3.98 -0.30 11.73
C GLY A 267 3.80 -1.81 11.62
N VAL A 268 3.71 -2.33 10.42
CA VAL A 268 3.54 -3.77 10.23
C VAL A 268 4.79 -4.57 10.62
N VAL A 269 5.99 -3.98 10.57
CA VAL A 269 7.22 -4.58 11.10
C VAL A 269 7.07 -4.93 12.58
N LEU A 270 6.42 -4.06 13.37
CA LEU A 270 6.22 -4.25 14.81
C LEU A 270 5.23 -5.37 15.14
N LEU A 271 4.50 -5.85 14.14
CA LEU A 271 3.48 -6.90 14.25
C LEU A 271 3.91 -8.21 13.56
N ALA A 272 5.03 -8.18 12.85
CA ALA A 272 5.54 -9.37 12.18
C ALA A 272 5.96 -10.43 13.21
N THR A 273 5.51 -11.66 13.02
CA THR A 273 5.89 -12.78 13.87
C THR A 273 7.28 -13.29 13.50
N HIS A 274 8.13 -13.45 14.54
CA HIS A 274 9.41 -14.12 14.39
C HIS A 274 9.20 -15.61 14.25
N ARG A 275 9.41 -16.15 13.07
CA ARG A 275 9.41 -17.59 12.87
C ARG A 275 10.86 -18.04 12.62
N PRO A 276 11.46 -18.84 13.52
CA PRO A 276 12.78 -19.39 13.28
C PRO A 276 12.72 -20.20 12.00
N SER A 277 13.48 -19.78 10.99
CA SER A 277 13.56 -20.50 9.70
C SER A 277 14.00 -21.92 9.94
N ALA A 278 13.07 -22.88 9.84
CA ALA A 278 13.36 -24.31 9.97
C ALA A 278 14.38 -24.81 8.91
N ARG A 279 14.76 -23.98 7.96
CA ARG A 279 15.67 -24.32 6.83
C ARG A 279 17.15 -24.08 7.11
N LEU A 280 17.54 -23.48 8.23
CA LEU A 280 18.96 -23.30 8.58
C LEU A 280 19.55 -24.41 9.44
N ARG A 281 18.94 -25.59 9.50
CA ARG A 281 19.69 -26.79 9.87
C ARG A 281 20.55 -27.20 8.67
N MET A 282 21.66 -26.52 8.44
CA MET A 282 22.76 -27.10 7.68
C MET A 282 23.06 -28.45 8.33
N PRO A 283 22.98 -29.58 7.57
CA PRO A 283 23.52 -30.82 8.10
C PRO A 283 25.00 -30.53 8.35
N ARG A 284 25.40 -30.55 9.62
CA ARG A 284 26.82 -30.57 9.95
C ARG A 284 27.36 -31.75 9.22
N LEU A 285 28.09 -31.50 8.14
CA LEU A 285 28.99 -32.49 7.53
C LEU A 285 29.88 -32.96 8.67
N ARG A 286 29.54 -34.13 9.22
CA ARG A 286 30.50 -34.86 10.04
C ARG A 286 31.65 -35.17 9.11
N VAL A 287 32.72 -34.42 9.22
CA VAL A 287 34.01 -34.84 8.73
C VAL A 287 34.33 -36.08 9.51
N GLY A 288 34.04 -37.25 8.88
CA GLY A 288 34.40 -38.55 9.40
C GLY A 288 35.91 -38.60 9.44
N SER A 289 36.45 -38.62 10.64
CA SER A 289 37.85 -38.98 10.89
C SER A 289 38.06 -40.34 10.28
N ALA A 290 38.90 -40.43 9.26
CA ALA A 290 39.31 -41.68 8.62
C ALA A 290 40.08 -42.52 9.65
N ALA A 291 39.42 -43.52 10.22
CA ALA A 291 40.09 -44.59 10.95
C ALA A 291 40.52 -45.65 9.92
N ALA A 292 41.79 -45.97 9.97
CA ALA A 292 42.49 -46.94 9.11
C ALA A 292 41.82 -48.32 9.11
N PRO A 293 41.95 -49.08 8.00
CA PRO A 293 41.34 -50.39 7.87
C PRO A 293 42.09 -51.44 8.68
N ARG A 294 41.41 -52.15 9.58
CA ARG A 294 41.88 -53.46 10.12
C ARG A 294 41.40 -54.55 9.22
N ALA A 295 42.37 -55.32 8.67
CA ALA A 295 42.17 -56.53 7.91
C ALA A 295 41.64 -57.65 8.81
N GLY A 296 40.76 -58.48 8.25
CA GLY A 296 40.55 -59.90 8.68
C GLY A 296 39.13 -60.24 9.10
N GLN A 297 38.35 -60.86 8.30
CA GLN A 297 37.94 -62.25 8.35
C GLN A 297 36.69 -62.51 7.51
N GLN A 298 36.86 -63.56 6.66
CA GLN A 298 35.83 -64.07 5.75
C GLN A 298 34.80 -64.91 6.51
N GLY A 299 33.55 -64.88 6.07
CA GLY A 299 32.50 -65.81 6.40
C GLY A 299 31.33 -65.69 5.43
N PRO A 300 30.86 -66.82 4.82
CA PRO A 300 29.93 -66.72 3.70
C PRO A 300 28.46 -66.81 4.12
N GLY A 301 27.58 -66.19 3.41
CA GLY A 301 26.19 -66.62 3.50
C GLY A 301 25.10 -65.61 3.22
N ARG A 302 24.47 -65.93 2.10
CA ARG A 302 23.09 -65.69 1.76
C ARG A 302 22.70 -64.41 1.02
N ARG A 303 22.57 -64.64 -0.28
CA ARG A 303 21.73 -63.85 -1.23
C ARG A 303 20.31 -63.66 -0.73
N LYS A 304 19.80 -62.44 -0.74
CA LYS A 304 18.39 -62.17 -0.94
C LYS A 304 18.24 -61.00 -1.91
N LEU A 305 17.67 -61.33 -3.07
CA LEU A 305 17.09 -60.43 -4.03
C LEU A 305 16.00 -59.59 -3.35
N LEU A 306 15.97 -58.31 -3.62
CA LEU A 306 14.78 -57.52 -3.50
C LEU A 306 14.60 -56.67 -4.76
N ALA A 307 13.43 -56.86 -5.34
CA ALA A 307 12.99 -56.34 -6.61
C ALA A 307 12.79 -54.80 -6.60
N ALA A 308 13.20 -54.17 -7.68
CA ALA A 308 12.82 -52.83 -8.03
C ALA A 308 11.37 -52.83 -8.53
N VAL A 309 10.52 -52.03 -7.93
CA VAL A 309 9.21 -51.71 -8.49
C VAL A 309 9.31 -50.30 -9.12
N ALA A 310 9.33 -50.28 -10.44
CA ALA A 310 9.13 -49.12 -11.26
C ALA A 310 7.62 -48.86 -11.35
N VAL A 311 7.16 -47.67 -10.94
CA VAL A 311 5.81 -47.19 -11.22
C VAL A 311 5.89 -46.25 -12.39
N THR A 312 5.46 -46.68 -13.54
CA THR A 312 5.18 -45.91 -14.73
C THR A 312 3.82 -45.26 -14.56
N ALA A 313 3.78 -43.94 -14.64
CA ALA A 313 2.53 -43.17 -14.78
C ALA A 313 2.20 -43.03 -16.26
N THR A 314 1.12 -43.65 -16.67
CA THR A 314 0.51 -43.53 -18.00
C THR A 314 -0.32 -42.25 -18.12
N LEU A 315 -0.06 -41.56 -19.19
CA LEU A 315 -0.95 -40.55 -19.82
C LEU A 315 -2.21 -41.22 -20.37
N GLY A 316 -3.33 -40.57 -20.27
CA GLY A 316 -4.46 -40.88 -21.09
C GLY A 316 -5.78 -40.28 -20.63
N GLY A 317 -6.39 -39.51 -21.48
CA GLY A 317 -7.82 -39.34 -21.43
C GLY A 317 -8.37 -37.95 -21.80
N THR A 318 -8.37 -37.67 -23.09
CA THR A 318 -9.34 -36.79 -23.77
C THR A 318 -10.77 -37.13 -23.39
N VAL A 319 -11.65 -36.15 -23.21
CA VAL A 319 -13.00 -36.12 -23.78
C VAL A 319 -13.51 -34.70 -23.87
N ALA A 320 -13.90 -34.38 -25.03
CA ALA A 320 -14.67 -33.33 -25.62
C ALA A 320 -16.09 -33.17 -25.05
N GLY A 321 -16.56 -31.92 -25.14
CA GLY A 321 -17.91 -31.64 -25.59
C GLY A 321 -18.94 -31.37 -24.52
N LEU A 322 -19.40 -30.12 -24.47
CA LEU A 322 -20.78 -29.84 -24.80
C LEU A 322 -21.05 -28.33 -24.79
N LEU A 323 -21.45 -27.87 -25.93
CA LEU A 323 -22.12 -26.60 -26.20
C LEU A 323 -23.33 -26.41 -25.30
N GLY A 324 -23.45 -25.26 -24.67
CA GLY A 324 -24.63 -24.77 -24.02
C GLY A 324 -24.78 -23.29 -24.32
N THR A 325 -25.58 -22.99 -25.31
CA THR A 325 -26.06 -21.68 -25.75
C THR A 325 -27.05 -21.10 -24.75
N GLN A 326 -27.14 -19.74 -24.82
CA GLN A 326 -28.23 -18.88 -24.34
C GLN A 326 -28.11 -18.48 -22.86
N ASP A 327 -28.22 -17.20 -22.50
CA ASP A 327 -29.26 -16.26 -22.89
C ASP A 327 -28.79 -14.81 -22.71
N SER A 328 -29.15 -14.02 -23.70
CA SER A 328 -29.12 -12.57 -23.72
C SER A 328 -30.22 -12.03 -22.80
N SER A 329 -29.88 -11.26 -21.79
CA SER A 329 -30.85 -10.35 -21.18
C SER A 329 -30.41 -8.91 -21.39
N ALA A 330 -31.07 -8.30 -22.34
CA ALA A 330 -31.02 -6.89 -22.67
C ALA A 330 -31.51 -6.03 -21.50
N TRP A 331 -30.76 -5.01 -21.19
CA TRP A 331 -31.25 -3.91 -20.36
C TRP A 331 -32.01 -2.92 -21.23
N PRO A 332 -33.17 -2.38 -20.77
CA PRO A 332 -33.91 -1.40 -21.54
C PRO A 332 -33.21 -0.04 -21.52
N ARG A 333 -33.07 0.53 -22.72
CA ARG A 333 -32.74 1.94 -22.93
C ARG A 333 -34.00 2.77 -22.62
N GLU A 334 -34.01 3.48 -21.52
CA GLU A 334 -34.93 4.59 -21.34
C GLU A 334 -34.33 5.84 -21.93
N GLY A 335 -35.04 6.39 -22.91
CA GLY A 335 -34.74 7.68 -23.51
C GLY A 335 -35.14 8.81 -22.56
N GLY A 336 -34.16 9.54 -22.08
CA GLY A 336 -34.35 10.78 -21.37
C GLY A 336 -34.06 11.97 -22.28
N THR A 337 -35.11 12.68 -22.65
CA THR A 337 -35.10 13.97 -23.37
C THR A 337 -34.31 15.01 -22.59
N ALA A 338 -33.36 15.65 -23.27
CA ALA A 338 -32.63 16.81 -22.76
C ALA A 338 -33.57 18.01 -22.54
N PRO A 339 -33.45 18.76 -21.45
CA PRO A 339 -34.15 20.02 -21.29
C PRO A 339 -33.46 21.12 -22.10
N THR A 340 -34.27 21.85 -22.88
CA THR A 340 -33.94 23.06 -23.63
C THR A 340 -33.56 24.18 -22.65
N PRO A 341 -32.55 25.03 -22.93
CA PRO A 341 -32.24 26.17 -22.08
C PRO A 341 -33.27 27.26 -22.27
N ALA A 342 -33.89 27.66 -21.14
CA ALA A 342 -34.75 28.84 -21.08
C ALA A 342 -33.94 30.13 -21.28
N GLN A 343 -34.38 30.94 -22.22
CA GLN A 343 -33.91 32.31 -22.43
C GLN A 343 -34.25 33.18 -21.21
N LEU A 344 -33.24 33.78 -20.60
CA LEU A 344 -33.43 34.88 -19.68
C LEU A 344 -33.66 36.13 -20.50
N THR A 345 -34.87 36.66 -20.44
CA THR A 345 -35.22 37.99 -20.87
C THR A 345 -34.69 39.01 -19.88
N GLU A 346 -33.91 39.95 -20.41
CA GLU A 346 -33.61 41.24 -19.76
C GLU A 346 -34.92 42.01 -19.53
N ASP A 347 -35.18 42.41 -18.31
CA ASP A 347 -36.05 43.52 -18.02
C ASP A 347 -35.31 44.52 -17.12
N SER A 348 -35.21 45.68 -17.73
CA SER A 348 -34.69 46.94 -17.21
C SER A 348 -35.66 47.55 -16.17
N VAL A 349 -35.09 48.50 -15.42
CA VAL A 349 -35.71 49.75 -14.93
C VAL A 349 -36.07 49.83 -13.43
N ASN A 350 -35.40 50.65 -12.86
CA ASN A 350 -35.45 51.76 -11.87
C ASN A 350 -34.68 51.52 -10.61
#